data_1088242cbc5ec581e13e045f0ece10cd
#
_entry.id   1088242cbc5ec581e13e045f0ece10cd
#
_cell.length_a   1.000
_cell.length_b   1.000
_cell.length_c   1.000
_cell.angle_alpha   90.00
_cell.angle_beta   90.00
_cell.angle_gamma   90.00
#
_symmetry.space_group_name_H-M   'P 1'
#
loop_
_entity.id
_entity.type
_entity.pdbx_description
1 polymer ?
#
loop_
_entity_poly.entity_id
_entity_poly.type
_entity_poly.pdbx_seq_one_letter_code
_entity_poly.pdbx_strand_id
1 'polypeptide(L)'
;MLQIYDDQHRRIAGIDDPDDLKIEKTLSSGDKQISFSYPKTGSEIENLRAEYYIRTKDDEYVLKEINTGENKNSYVAQLNIEELESQEFLYGFESVTQTARACLEFAFDGTGWTVGICTVTKRRTVSIDETCNAWDVLQEVMDTYRCECKIDNIQKRIDLYEAIGMDRGAYFIEGLNLRKL
;
A
#
# COMPACT_ATOMS: atom_id res chain seq x y z
N MET A 1 -13.45 11.66 -7.63
CA MET A 1 -12.49 12.24 -8.62
C MET A 1 -11.15 11.56 -8.44
N LEU A 2 -10.63 10.94 -9.51
CA LEU A 2 -9.25 10.46 -9.61
C LEU A 2 -8.43 11.55 -10.32
N GLN A 3 -7.23 11.82 -9.83
CA GLN A 3 -6.29 12.73 -10.49
C GLN A 3 -5.22 11.90 -11.18
N ILE A 4 -4.84 12.27 -12.40
CA ILE A 4 -3.84 11.58 -13.20
C ILE A 4 -2.59 12.45 -13.28
N TYR A 5 -1.44 11.85 -12.98
CA TYR A 5 -0.14 12.48 -13.07
C TYR A 5 0.75 11.69 -14.04
N ASP A 6 1.60 12.38 -14.77
CA ASP A 6 2.58 11.77 -15.67
C ASP A 6 3.79 11.20 -14.88
N ASP A 7 4.74 10.61 -15.61
CA ASP A 7 5.98 10.05 -15.09
C ASP A 7 6.91 11.08 -14.40
N GLN A 8 6.61 12.37 -14.55
CA GLN A 8 7.31 13.47 -13.87
C GLN A 8 6.50 14.06 -12.72
N HIS A 9 5.48 13.36 -12.25
CA HIS A 9 4.54 13.80 -11.20
C HIS A 9 3.86 15.15 -11.51
N ARG A 10 3.64 15.47 -12.79
CA ARG A 10 2.85 16.64 -13.18
C ARG A 10 1.41 16.21 -13.38
N ARG A 11 0.47 16.89 -12.73
CA ARG A 11 -0.95 16.63 -12.94
C ARG A 11 -1.34 16.99 -14.37
N ILE A 12 -1.85 16.00 -15.11
CA ILE A 12 -2.24 16.16 -16.53
C ILE A 12 -3.75 16.05 -16.74
N ALA A 13 -4.47 15.32 -15.91
CA ALA A 13 -5.90 15.09 -16.08
C ALA A 13 -6.65 14.81 -14.75
N GLY A 14 -7.96 14.64 -14.85
CA GLY A 14 -8.82 14.19 -13.75
C GLY A 14 -10.04 13.46 -14.28
N ILE A 15 -10.42 12.38 -13.61
CA ILE A 15 -11.64 11.61 -13.90
C ILE A 15 -12.57 11.76 -12.70
N ASP A 16 -13.73 12.37 -12.92
CA ASP A 16 -14.69 12.62 -11.85
C ASP A 16 -15.49 11.37 -11.46
N ASP A 17 -15.93 10.61 -12.46
CA ASP A 17 -16.83 9.45 -12.26
C ASP A 17 -16.34 8.24 -13.09
N PRO A 18 -15.31 7.51 -12.62
CA PRO A 18 -14.89 6.28 -13.27
C PRO A 18 -15.91 5.17 -13.00
N ASP A 19 -16.16 4.32 -13.99
CA ASP A 19 -17.01 3.14 -13.85
C ASP A 19 -16.32 2.07 -12.97
N ASP A 20 -17.10 1.29 -12.25
CA ASP A 20 -16.66 0.10 -11.50
C ASP A 20 -15.49 0.36 -10.53
N LEU A 21 -15.41 1.56 -9.97
CA LEU A 21 -14.32 1.95 -9.06
C LEU A 21 -14.30 1.06 -7.81
N LYS A 22 -13.18 0.38 -7.58
CA LYS A 22 -12.96 -0.50 -6.43
C LYS A 22 -11.59 -0.23 -5.83
N ILE A 23 -11.51 -0.14 -4.51
CA ILE A 23 -10.26 -0.08 -3.75
C ILE A 23 -10.19 -1.33 -2.88
N GLU A 24 -9.17 -2.13 -3.09
CA GLU A 24 -8.87 -3.31 -2.29
C GLU A 24 -7.71 -3.00 -1.35
N LYS A 25 -7.80 -3.48 -0.11
CA LYS A 25 -6.77 -3.30 0.92
C LYS A 25 -6.55 -4.62 1.62
N THR A 26 -5.29 -5.04 1.73
CA THR A 26 -4.88 -6.24 2.44
C THR A 26 -4.28 -5.85 3.78
N LEU A 27 -4.96 -6.19 4.88
CA LEU A 27 -4.52 -5.81 6.23
C LEU A 27 -3.18 -6.45 6.64
N SER A 28 -2.95 -7.70 6.21
CA SER A 28 -1.75 -8.45 6.60
C SER A 28 -0.47 -7.92 5.95
N SER A 29 -0.54 -7.37 4.73
CA SER A 29 0.62 -6.85 4.01
C SER A 29 0.64 -5.32 3.93
N GLY A 30 -0.48 -4.66 4.19
CA GLY A 30 -0.63 -3.23 3.93
C GLY A 30 -0.84 -2.87 2.47
N ASP A 31 -0.86 -3.86 1.56
CA ASP A 31 -1.07 -3.64 0.13
C ASP A 31 -2.40 -2.97 -0.15
N LYS A 32 -2.38 -2.08 -1.13
CA LYS A 32 -3.58 -1.43 -1.65
C LYS A 32 -3.56 -1.44 -3.17
N GLN A 33 -4.73 -1.70 -3.75
CA GLN A 33 -4.92 -1.68 -5.18
C GLN A 33 -6.19 -0.92 -5.51
N ILE A 34 -6.16 -0.15 -6.59
CA ILE A 34 -7.33 0.49 -7.16
C ILE A 34 -7.61 -0.08 -8.54
N SER A 35 -8.85 -0.41 -8.81
CA SER A 35 -9.30 -0.81 -10.15
C SER A 35 -10.52 0.01 -10.56
N PHE A 36 -10.62 0.32 -11.85
CA PHE A 36 -11.74 1.06 -12.42
C PHE A 36 -11.84 0.80 -13.93
N SER A 37 -12.96 1.17 -14.52
CA SER A 37 -13.18 1.16 -15.96
C SER A 37 -13.37 2.59 -16.48
N TYR A 38 -12.95 2.84 -17.73
CA TYR A 38 -13.15 4.11 -18.39
C TYR A 38 -13.51 3.93 -19.86
N PRO A 39 -14.51 4.68 -20.39
CA PRO A 39 -14.94 4.56 -21.79
C PRO A 39 -13.83 4.90 -22.78
N LYS A 40 -13.74 4.18 -23.89
CA LYS A 40 -12.79 4.47 -24.98
C LYS A 40 -13.04 5.82 -25.67
N THR A 41 -14.24 6.34 -25.56
CA THR A 41 -14.64 7.66 -26.08
C THR A 41 -14.42 8.78 -25.08
N GLY A 42 -13.92 8.44 -23.88
CA GLY A 42 -13.67 9.43 -22.85
C GLY A 42 -12.50 10.34 -23.19
N SER A 43 -12.60 11.63 -22.82
CA SER A 43 -11.61 12.66 -23.13
C SER A 43 -10.22 12.36 -22.56
N GLU A 44 -10.17 11.63 -21.43
CA GLU A 44 -8.93 11.38 -20.70
C GLU A 44 -8.27 10.04 -21.03
N ILE A 45 -8.78 9.32 -22.05
CA ILE A 45 -8.28 7.98 -22.41
C ILE A 45 -6.78 7.97 -22.74
N GLU A 46 -6.29 9.03 -23.41
CA GLU A 46 -4.89 9.16 -23.81
C GLU A 46 -3.95 9.46 -22.63
N ASN A 47 -4.50 9.93 -21.53
CA ASN A 47 -3.78 10.24 -20.29
C ASN A 47 -3.66 9.02 -19.34
N LEU A 48 -4.36 7.92 -19.63
CA LEU A 48 -4.30 6.67 -18.87
C LEU A 48 -3.26 5.74 -19.47
N ARG A 49 -2.00 5.90 -19.07
CA ARG A 49 -0.85 5.12 -19.56
C ARG A 49 -0.22 4.31 -18.44
N ALA A 50 0.38 3.18 -18.78
CA ALA A 50 1.18 2.40 -17.83
C ALA A 50 2.29 3.27 -17.23
N GLU A 51 2.61 3.03 -15.98
CA GLU A 51 3.60 3.75 -15.16
C GLU A 51 3.23 5.23 -14.88
N TYR A 52 2.01 5.67 -15.20
CA TYR A 52 1.48 6.95 -14.74
C TYR A 52 0.82 6.79 -13.37
N TYR A 53 0.70 7.91 -12.64
CA TYR A 53 0.18 7.86 -11.28
C TYR A 53 -1.29 8.24 -11.23
N ILE A 54 -2.03 7.49 -10.44
CA ILE A 54 -3.45 7.74 -10.13
C ILE A 54 -3.55 8.14 -8.67
N ARG A 55 -3.95 9.37 -8.41
CA ARG A 55 -4.07 9.90 -7.06
C ARG A 55 -5.53 10.02 -6.64
N THR A 56 -5.83 9.46 -5.49
CA THR A 56 -7.09 9.68 -4.77
C THR A 56 -6.90 10.78 -3.71
N LYS A 57 -7.86 10.96 -2.83
CA LYS A 57 -7.71 11.86 -1.69
C LYS A 57 -6.68 11.35 -0.68
N ASP A 58 -6.59 10.04 -0.52
CA ASP A 58 -5.88 9.40 0.58
C ASP A 58 -4.58 8.71 0.14
N ASP A 59 -4.51 8.24 -1.10
CA ASP A 59 -3.40 7.43 -1.58
C ASP A 59 -3.03 7.77 -3.03
N GLU A 60 -1.81 7.48 -3.41
CA GLU A 60 -1.29 7.52 -4.78
C GLU A 60 -0.96 6.10 -5.26
N TYR A 61 -1.28 5.79 -6.51
CA TYR A 61 -1.11 4.48 -7.12
C TYR A 61 -0.37 4.60 -8.44
N VAL A 62 0.40 3.58 -8.82
CA VAL A 62 1.06 3.45 -10.13
C VAL A 62 0.19 2.57 -11.02
N LEU A 63 -0.16 3.04 -12.21
CA LEU A 63 -0.96 2.29 -13.16
C LEU A 63 -0.13 1.17 -13.79
N LYS A 64 -0.42 -0.07 -13.40
CA LYS A 64 0.35 -1.25 -13.85
C LYS A 64 -0.32 -2.02 -14.97
N GLU A 65 -1.65 -2.10 -14.99
CA GLU A 65 -2.37 -2.90 -15.98
C GLU A 65 -3.43 -2.09 -16.72
N ILE A 66 -3.46 -2.28 -18.03
CA ILE A 66 -4.49 -1.72 -18.93
C ILE A 66 -5.06 -2.86 -19.77
N ASN A 67 -6.30 -3.24 -19.48
CA ASN A 67 -7.00 -4.30 -20.19
C ASN A 67 -8.01 -3.69 -21.16
N THR A 68 -7.82 -3.93 -22.46
CA THR A 68 -8.65 -3.37 -23.52
C THR A 68 -9.94 -4.19 -23.70
N GLY A 69 -11.08 -3.59 -23.38
CA GLY A 69 -12.40 -4.14 -23.64
C GLY A 69 -12.99 -3.65 -24.97
N GLU A 70 -14.24 -3.97 -25.24
CA GLU A 70 -14.93 -3.55 -26.49
C GLU A 70 -15.26 -2.05 -26.47
N ASN A 71 -15.97 -1.57 -25.46
CA ASN A 71 -16.43 -0.18 -25.33
C ASN A 71 -15.68 0.62 -24.27
N LYS A 72 -15.09 -0.06 -23.31
CA LYS A 72 -14.31 0.54 -22.21
C LYS A 72 -13.04 -0.26 -21.94
N ASN A 73 -12.03 0.39 -21.41
CA ASN A 73 -10.84 -0.26 -20.88
C ASN A 73 -10.98 -0.39 -19.37
N SER A 74 -10.39 -1.45 -18.79
CA SER A 74 -10.22 -1.58 -17.35
C SER A 74 -8.76 -1.34 -16.95
N TYR A 75 -8.59 -0.71 -15.82
CA TYR A 75 -7.32 -0.23 -15.30
C TYR A 75 -7.10 -0.78 -13.91
N VAL A 76 -5.87 -1.22 -13.63
CA VAL A 76 -5.44 -1.66 -12.30
C VAL A 76 -4.18 -0.89 -11.92
N ALA A 77 -4.23 -0.22 -10.78
CA ALA A 77 -3.08 0.50 -10.25
C ALA A 77 -2.77 0.04 -8.81
N GLN A 78 -1.48 -0.12 -8.53
CA GLN A 78 -0.97 -0.58 -7.24
C GLN A 78 -0.48 0.61 -6.41
N LEU A 79 -0.49 0.47 -5.09
CA LEU A 79 0.00 1.51 -4.18
C LEU A 79 1.42 1.93 -4.58
N ASN A 80 1.66 3.24 -4.68
CA ASN A 80 3.00 3.74 -4.97
C ASN A 80 3.90 3.62 -3.73
N ILE A 81 4.87 2.70 -3.81
CA ILE A 81 5.90 2.41 -2.80
C ILE A 81 7.28 2.25 -3.45
N GLU A 82 7.45 2.81 -4.66
CA GLU A 82 8.64 2.61 -5.49
C GLU A 82 9.96 2.90 -4.76
N GLU A 83 10.01 3.89 -3.87
CA GLU A 83 11.24 4.20 -3.14
C GLU A 83 11.59 3.11 -2.11
N LEU A 84 10.59 2.43 -1.53
CA LEU A 84 10.83 1.29 -0.63
C LEU A 84 11.28 0.06 -1.39
N GLU A 85 10.70 -0.19 -2.57
CA GLU A 85 11.09 -1.29 -3.46
C GLU A 85 12.49 -1.07 -4.07
N SER A 86 12.88 0.18 -4.31
CA SER A 86 14.18 0.54 -4.88
C SER A 86 15.34 0.48 -3.87
N GLN A 87 15.06 0.48 -2.58
CA GLN A 87 16.07 0.39 -1.53
C GLN A 87 16.43 -1.07 -1.29
N GLU A 88 17.50 -1.55 -1.95
CA GLU A 88 17.93 -2.95 -1.94
C GLU A 88 19.02 -3.24 -0.89
N PHE A 89 18.90 -4.39 -0.26
CA PHE A 89 19.89 -5.02 0.63
C PHE A 89 20.42 -6.30 -0.02
N LEU A 90 21.52 -6.18 -0.77
CA LEU A 90 22.05 -7.26 -1.63
C LEU A 90 22.51 -8.51 -0.87
N TYR A 91 22.88 -8.36 0.40
CA TYR A 91 23.39 -9.44 1.25
C TYR A 91 22.44 -9.80 2.39
N GLY A 92 21.15 -9.49 2.20
CA GLY A 92 20.16 -9.64 3.22
C GLY A 92 20.11 -8.47 4.21
N PHE A 93 19.21 -8.59 5.18
CA PHE A 93 18.97 -7.57 6.20
C PHE A 93 18.99 -8.21 7.59
N GLU A 94 19.73 -7.62 8.53
CA GLU A 94 19.74 -8.07 9.92
C GLU A 94 19.64 -6.89 10.89
N SER A 95 18.74 -7.00 11.85
CA SER A 95 18.55 -6.04 12.94
C SER A 95 18.35 -6.78 14.26
N VAL A 96 19.43 -6.89 15.06
CA VAL A 96 19.49 -7.75 16.25
C VAL A 96 18.91 -7.04 17.46
N THR A 97 17.87 -7.64 18.07
CA THR A 97 17.27 -7.20 19.35
C THR A 97 16.91 -5.71 19.37
N GLN A 98 16.32 -5.22 18.29
CA GLN A 98 15.87 -3.83 18.15
C GLN A 98 14.36 -3.69 18.37
N THR A 99 13.87 -2.45 18.45
CA THR A 99 12.44 -2.14 18.38
C THR A 99 11.99 -2.13 16.92
N ALA A 100 10.71 -2.36 16.65
CA ALA A 100 10.15 -2.27 15.29
C ALA A 100 10.44 -0.90 14.64
N ARG A 101 10.33 0.20 15.39
CA ARG A 101 10.69 1.53 14.95
C ARG A 101 12.15 1.63 14.49
N ALA A 102 13.09 1.23 15.33
CA ALA A 102 14.52 1.36 15.00
C ALA A 102 14.91 0.47 13.80
N CYS A 103 14.28 -0.70 13.67
CA CYS A 103 14.47 -1.59 12.54
C CYS A 103 14.04 -0.90 11.22
N LEU A 104 12.83 -0.31 11.19
CA LEU A 104 12.33 0.37 9.99
C LEU A 104 13.03 1.71 9.71
N GLU A 105 13.40 2.48 10.73
CA GLU A 105 14.19 3.71 10.53
C GLU A 105 15.53 3.40 9.85
N PHE A 106 16.15 2.26 10.17
CA PHE A 106 17.34 1.80 9.47
C PHE A 106 17.04 1.33 8.03
N ALA A 107 15.96 0.57 7.82
CA ALA A 107 15.59 0.09 6.50
C ALA A 107 15.16 1.22 5.54
N PHE A 108 14.57 2.29 6.06
CA PHE A 108 14.07 3.42 5.28
C PHE A 108 15.09 4.53 5.07
N ASP A 109 16.30 4.38 5.59
CA ASP A 109 17.33 5.40 5.43
C ASP A 109 17.62 5.67 3.94
N GLY A 110 17.54 6.93 3.55
CA GLY A 110 17.73 7.37 2.16
C GLY A 110 16.49 7.26 1.25
N THR A 111 15.41 6.57 1.67
CA THR A 111 14.19 6.41 0.84
C THR A 111 13.27 7.63 0.86
N GLY A 112 13.42 8.51 1.84
CA GLY A 112 12.49 9.60 2.12
C GLY A 112 11.25 9.17 2.91
N TRP A 113 11.09 7.87 3.23
CA TRP A 113 10.03 7.37 4.09
C TRP A 113 10.40 7.49 5.57
N THR A 114 9.38 7.62 6.41
CA THR A 114 9.55 7.81 7.86
C THR A 114 8.63 6.92 8.66
N VAL A 115 9.02 6.58 9.88
CA VAL A 115 8.16 5.89 10.84
C VAL A 115 7.43 6.91 11.70
N GLY A 116 6.12 6.98 11.55
CA GLY A 116 5.25 7.87 12.30
C GLY A 116 4.91 7.33 13.70
N ILE A 117 3.65 7.02 13.96
CA ILE A 117 3.21 6.41 15.23
C ILE A 117 3.74 4.97 15.29
N CYS A 118 4.29 4.57 16.42
CA CYS A 118 4.66 3.17 16.68
C CYS A 118 4.27 2.80 18.12
N THR A 119 3.25 1.96 18.26
CA THR A 119 2.81 1.47 19.58
C THR A 119 3.51 0.17 19.98
N VAL A 120 4.30 -0.42 19.06
CA VAL A 120 5.02 -1.67 19.27
C VAL A 120 6.30 -1.40 20.06
N THR A 121 6.35 -1.88 21.30
CA THR A 121 7.46 -1.61 22.24
C THR A 121 8.43 -2.78 22.42
N LYS A 122 8.04 -3.97 21.96
CA LYS A 122 8.84 -5.20 22.07
C LYS A 122 10.15 -5.06 21.30
N ARG A 123 11.18 -5.78 21.74
CA ARG A 123 12.44 -5.93 21.02
C ARG A 123 12.53 -7.33 20.44
N ARG A 124 12.88 -7.44 19.17
CA ARG A 124 13.05 -8.71 18.46
C ARG A 124 14.22 -8.60 17.48
N THR A 125 14.66 -9.73 16.98
CA THR A 125 15.61 -9.80 15.86
C THR A 125 14.81 -10.01 14.59
N VAL A 126 15.11 -9.20 13.57
CA VAL A 126 14.62 -9.35 12.20
C VAL A 126 15.79 -9.78 11.34
N SER A 127 15.66 -10.85 10.59
CA SER A 127 16.70 -11.36 9.71
C SER A 127 16.08 -11.86 8.41
N ILE A 128 16.61 -11.40 7.29
CA ILE A 128 16.31 -11.86 5.94
C ILE A 128 17.64 -12.23 5.31
N ASP A 129 17.86 -13.52 5.04
CA ASP A 129 19.15 -14.04 4.58
C ASP A 129 19.38 -13.87 3.07
N GLU A 130 18.31 -13.56 2.32
CA GLU A 130 18.35 -13.35 0.87
C GLU A 130 18.36 -11.87 0.53
N THR A 131 18.65 -11.53 -0.73
CA THR A 131 18.49 -10.17 -1.24
C THR A 131 17.05 -9.72 -1.03
N CYS A 132 16.88 -8.58 -0.41
CA CYS A 132 15.57 -8.01 -0.10
C CYS A 132 15.57 -6.47 -0.29
N ASN A 133 14.42 -5.86 -0.23
CA ASN A 133 14.26 -4.41 -0.28
C ASN A 133 13.60 -3.88 1.00
N ALA A 134 13.46 -2.55 1.12
CA ALA A 134 12.89 -1.96 2.33
C ALA A 134 11.40 -2.32 2.53
N TRP A 135 10.68 -2.63 1.45
CA TRP A 135 9.31 -3.16 1.56
C TRP A 135 9.28 -4.57 2.15
N ASP A 136 10.19 -5.46 1.73
CA ASP A 136 10.31 -6.81 2.30
C ASP A 136 10.65 -6.73 3.79
N VAL A 137 11.54 -5.81 4.17
CA VAL A 137 11.86 -5.57 5.60
C VAL A 137 10.64 -5.12 6.38
N LEU A 138 9.77 -4.27 5.82
CA LEU A 138 8.50 -3.89 6.47
C LEU A 138 7.61 -5.11 6.68
N GLN A 139 7.47 -6.00 5.68
CA GLN A 139 6.67 -7.22 5.78
C GLN A 139 7.22 -8.13 6.90
N GLU A 140 8.54 -8.37 6.92
CA GLU A 140 9.18 -9.19 7.96
C GLU A 140 9.05 -8.56 9.36
N VAL A 141 9.12 -7.24 9.46
CA VAL A 141 8.86 -6.53 10.72
C VAL A 141 7.42 -6.76 11.19
N MET A 142 6.42 -6.65 10.30
CA MET A 142 5.02 -6.89 10.68
C MET A 142 4.81 -8.31 11.19
N ASP A 143 5.39 -9.31 10.51
CA ASP A 143 5.29 -10.72 10.89
C ASP A 143 6.04 -11.00 12.21
N THR A 144 7.29 -10.56 12.31
CA THR A 144 8.13 -10.80 13.50
C THR A 144 7.53 -10.15 14.75
N TYR A 145 7.03 -8.93 14.66
CA TYR A 145 6.46 -8.21 15.80
C TYR A 145 4.97 -8.48 15.99
N ARG A 146 4.31 -9.15 15.03
CA ARG A 146 2.86 -9.38 15.00
C ARG A 146 2.10 -8.08 15.16
N CYS A 147 2.34 -7.16 14.25
CA CYS A 147 1.76 -5.84 14.26
C CYS A 147 1.13 -5.52 12.88
N GLU A 148 0.33 -4.48 12.86
CA GLU A 148 -0.36 -3.99 11.67
C GLU A 148 0.17 -2.60 11.31
N CYS A 149 0.17 -2.23 10.03
CA CYS A 149 0.62 -0.92 9.59
C CYS A 149 -0.51 -0.09 8.96
N LYS A 150 -0.34 1.23 9.03
CA LYS A 150 -1.04 2.20 8.18
C LYS A 150 -0.03 2.91 7.32
N ILE A 151 -0.26 2.91 6.03
CA ILE A 151 0.61 3.52 5.03
C ILE A 151 -0.05 4.81 4.53
N ASP A 152 0.65 5.91 4.66
CA ASP A 152 0.36 7.20 4.05
C ASP A 152 1.47 7.47 3.02
N ASN A 153 1.24 7.04 1.79
CA ASN A 153 2.27 7.15 0.75
C ASN A 153 2.36 8.55 0.12
N ILE A 154 1.39 9.42 0.39
CA ILE A 154 1.48 10.83 0.01
C ILE A 154 2.47 11.57 0.90
N GLN A 155 2.47 11.27 2.22
CA GLN A 155 3.41 11.83 3.17
C GLN A 155 4.65 10.96 3.38
N LYS A 156 4.74 9.80 2.71
CA LYS A 156 5.81 8.80 2.85
C LYS A 156 6.02 8.42 4.32
N ARG A 157 4.93 8.05 4.98
CA ARG A 157 4.93 7.71 6.39
C ARG A 157 4.23 6.38 6.65
N ILE A 158 4.83 5.57 7.53
CA ILE A 158 4.28 4.31 8.01
C ILE A 158 4.07 4.40 9.52
N ASP A 159 2.84 4.13 9.96
CA ASP A 159 2.48 4.00 11.36
C ASP A 159 2.32 2.51 11.70
N LEU A 160 2.86 2.05 12.82
CA LEU A 160 2.79 0.68 13.30
C LEU A 160 1.95 0.57 14.57
N TYR A 161 1.07 -0.42 14.60
CA TYR A 161 0.16 -0.68 15.72
C TYR A 161 0.21 -2.15 16.12
N GLU A 162 0.13 -2.46 17.42
CA GLU A 162 -0.05 -3.85 17.87
C GLU A 162 -1.35 -4.46 17.33
N ALA A 163 -2.40 -3.65 17.20
CA ALA A 163 -3.63 -3.97 16.48
C ALA A 163 -4.35 -2.66 16.09
N ILE A 164 -4.86 -2.58 14.86
CA ILE A 164 -5.66 -1.44 14.39
C ILE A 164 -7.12 -1.63 14.76
N GLY A 165 -7.58 -2.88 14.88
CA GLY A 165 -8.93 -3.23 15.31
C GLY A 165 -9.18 -2.93 16.79
N MET A 166 -10.42 -2.57 17.09
CA MET A 166 -10.89 -2.44 18.47
C MET A 166 -11.93 -3.53 18.74
N ASP A 167 -11.68 -4.36 19.77
CA ASP A 167 -12.72 -5.28 20.26
C ASP A 167 -13.85 -4.45 20.89
N ARG A 168 -15.00 -4.44 20.22
CA ARG A 168 -16.21 -3.76 20.72
C ARG A 168 -17.14 -4.69 21.46
N GLY A 169 -16.69 -5.90 21.83
CA GLY A 169 -17.51 -6.88 22.52
C GLY A 169 -18.65 -7.45 21.67
N ALA A 170 -18.52 -7.42 20.34
CA ALA A 170 -19.48 -8.06 19.43
C ALA A 170 -19.18 -9.56 19.36
N TYR A 171 -20.15 -10.38 19.79
CA TYR A 171 -20.06 -11.82 19.75
C TYR A 171 -21.01 -12.37 18.68
N PHE A 172 -20.52 -13.32 17.88
CA PHE A 172 -21.34 -14.11 16.99
C PHE A 172 -21.79 -15.38 17.72
N ILE A 173 -23.09 -15.48 18.00
CA ILE A 173 -23.70 -16.64 18.65
C ILE A 173 -24.59 -17.35 17.63
N GLU A 174 -24.31 -18.64 17.39
CA GLU A 174 -25.12 -19.45 16.49
C GLU A 174 -26.58 -19.51 16.99
N GLY A 175 -27.51 -19.23 16.06
CA GLY A 175 -28.95 -19.18 16.37
C GLY A 175 -29.49 -17.88 16.95
N LEU A 176 -28.61 -16.94 17.35
CA LEU A 176 -29.01 -15.63 17.85
C LEU A 176 -28.73 -14.51 16.83
N ASN A 177 -27.51 -14.37 16.34
CA ASN A 177 -27.11 -13.34 15.39
C ASN A 177 -26.29 -13.86 14.19
N LEU A 178 -25.98 -15.16 14.15
CA LEU A 178 -25.39 -15.84 13.01
C LEU A 178 -26.50 -16.63 12.30
N ARG A 179 -26.94 -16.18 11.13
CA ARG A 179 -27.79 -16.99 10.22
C ARG A 179 -26.87 -17.79 9.32
N LYS A 180 -27.22 -19.04 9.04
CA LYS A 180 -26.51 -19.81 8.00
C LYS A 180 -26.46 -18.99 6.72
N LEU A 181 -25.23 -18.79 6.23
CA LEU A 181 -24.96 -18.33 4.88
C LEU A 181 -25.28 -19.43 3.88
#